data_b839de47da54b08eaafa3606bfc96823
#
_entry.id   b839de47da54b08eaafa3606bfc96823
#
_cell.length_a   1.000
_cell.length_b   1.000
_cell.length_c   1.000
_cell.angle_alpha   90.00
_cell.angle_beta   90.00
_cell.angle_gamma   90.00
#
_symmetry.space_group_name_H-M   'P 1'
#
loop_
_entity.id
_entity.type
_entity.pdbx_description
1 polymer ?
#
loop_
_entity_poly.entity_id
_entity_poly.type
_entity_poly.pdbx_seq_one_letter_code
_entity_poly.pdbx_strand_id
1 'polypeptide(L)'
;MIYTVTFNPSLDYIVTVPHFTCGMVNRTSEEKIFPGGKGINVSMVLKNLGLENTALGFYAGFTGNELERLIREKGIRADFIPVKEGMTRINVKMRSDEESEINGQGPAISEADIKTLYEKLDRLSDGDVLVMAGSIPDVMPQTIYMDIMKYLADKDLKIVVLSLIHI
;
A
#
# COMPACT_ATOMS: atom_id res chain seq x y z
N MET A 1 -18.40 0.35 -8.17
CA MET A 1 -17.40 1.09 -7.38
C MET A 1 -15.99 0.58 -7.73
N ILE A 2 -14.92 1.34 -7.44
CA ILE A 2 -13.53 0.86 -7.64
C ILE A 2 -12.88 0.67 -6.27
N TYR A 3 -12.28 -0.49 -6.05
CA TYR A 3 -11.51 -0.82 -4.85
C TYR A 3 -10.06 -1.08 -5.24
N THR A 4 -9.12 -0.57 -4.46
CA THR A 4 -7.70 -0.90 -4.62
C THR A 4 -7.21 -1.62 -3.37
N VAL A 5 -6.41 -2.64 -3.53
CA VAL A 5 -5.79 -3.37 -2.41
C VAL A 5 -4.28 -3.20 -2.45
N THR A 6 -3.72 -2.75 -1.33
CA THR A 6 -2.27 -2.67 -1.11
C THR A 6 -1.92 -3.47 0.14
N PHE A 7 -1.32 -4.65 0.00
CA PHE A 7 -0.99 -5.49 1.15
C PHE A 7 0.10 -4.89 2.04
N ASN A 8 1.05 -4.18 1.46
CA ASN A 8 2.17 -3.59 2.18
C ASN A 8 2.35 -2.10 1.83
N PRO A 9 1.42 -1.24 2.26
CA PRO A 9 1.54 0.20 2.06
C PRO A 9 2.74 0.77 2.83
N SER A 10 3.13 1.99 2.53
CA SER A 10 4.28 2.66 3.15
C SER A 10 4.05 4.14 3.36
N LEU A 11 4.83 4.72 4.27
CA LEU A 11 5.20 6.14 4.17
C LEU A 11 6.50 6.22 3.38
N ASP A 12 6.49 6.91 2.25
CA ASP A 12 7.68 7.16 1.46
C ASP A 12 8.32 8.46 1.95
N TYR A 13 9.45 8.34 2.64
CA TYR A 13 10.24 9.46 3.14
C TYR A 13 11.33 9.79 2.12
N ILE A 14 11.12 10.86 1.36
CA ILE A 14 12.03 11.33 0.33
C ILE A 14 12.94 12.38 0.96
N VAL A 15 14.25 12.14 0.89
CA VAL A 15 15.27 13.05 1.41
C VAL A 15 16.25 13.42 0.33
N THR A 16 16.62 14.70 0.25
CA THR A 16 17.74 15.16 -0.57
C THR A 16 18.95 15.37 0.32
N VAL A 17 20.03 14.66 0.04
CA VAL A 17 21.28 14.69 0.80
C VAL A 17 22.42 14.98 -0.16
N PRO A 18 22.79 16.26 -0.36
CA PRO A 18 23.91 16.61 -1.25
C PRO A 18 25.22 15.95 -0.81
N HIS A 19 25.91 15.32 -1.74
CA HIS A 19 27.22 14.69 -1.53
C HIS A 19 27.23 13.69 -0.36
N PHE A 20 26.26 12.77 -0.33
CA PHE A 20 26.18 11.74 0.69
C PHE A 20 27.48 10.98 0.83
N THR A 21 28.02 10.94 2.05
CA THR A 21 29.26 10.23 2.35
C THR A 21 29.00 9.16 3.40
N CYS A 22 29.27 7.91 3.04
CA CYS A 22 29.12 6.77 3.96
C CYS A 22 30.05 6.93 5.18
N GLY A 23 29.55 6.59 6.37
CA GLY A 23 30.32 6.67 7.62
C GLY A 23 30.44 8.09 8.22
N MET A 24 29.84 9.09 7.59
CA MET A 24 29.85 10.48 8.06
C MET A 24 28.45 10.94 8.48
N VAL A 25 28.39 12.03 9.24
CA VAL A 25 27.12 12.72 9.52
C VAL A 25 26.74 13.53 8.27
N ASN A 26 25.68 13.09 7.62
CA ASN A 26 25.08 13.78 6.48
C ASN A 26 23.85 14.58 6.95
N ARG A 27 23.56 15.68 6.25
CA ARG A 27 22.38 16.51 6.54
C ARG A 27 21.53 16.64 5.29
N THR A 28 20.22 16.55 5.49
CA THR A 28 19.23 16.75 4.43
C THR A 28 19.16 18.24 4.07
N SER A 29 18.93 18.53 2.80
CA SER A 29 18.58 19.86 2.30
C SER A 29 17.07 19.98 2.02
N GLU A 30 16.39 18.85 1.80
CA GLU A 30 14.94 18.79 1.58
C GLU A 30 14.40 17.46 2.11
N GLU A 31 13.18 17.51 2.64
CA GLU A 31 12.48 16.34 3.18
C GLU A 31 11.00 16.38 2.79
N LYS A 32 10.46 15.23 2.36
CA LYS A 32 9.03 15.08 2.04
C LYS A 32 8.54 13.71 2.46
N ILE A 33 7.29 13.65 2.93
CA ILE A 33 6.60 12.39 3.24
C ILE A 33 5.37 12.26 2.35
N PHE A 34 5.23 11.09 1.72
CA PHE A 34 4.08 10.76 0.89
C PHE A 34 3.49 9.41 1.27
N PRO A 35 2.17 9.22 1.12
CA PRO A 35 1.60 7.90 1.18
C PRO A 35 2.08 7.08 -0.02
N GLY A 36 2.58 5.87 0.25
CA GLY A 36 3.18 4.99 -0.75
C GLY A 36 2.52 3.62 -0.80
N GLY A 37 2.85 2.88 -1.85
CA GLY A 37 2.30 1.59 -2.20
C GLY A 37 1.58 1.62 -3.55
N LYS A 38 1.77 0.56 -4.37
CA LYS A 38 1.28 0.57 -5.76
C LYS A 38 -0.24 0.75 -5.86
N GLY A 39 -1.03 0.09 -5.00
CA GLY A 39 -2.48 0.26 -5.00
C GLY A 39 -2.91 1.65 -4.52
N ILE A 40 -2.19 2.24 -3.57
CA ILE A 40 -2.42 3.63 -3.13
C ILE A 40 -2.12 4.60 -4.27
N ASN A 41 -1.03 4.37 -5.02
CA ASN A 41 -0.71 5.18 -6.20
C ASN A 41 -1.81 5.07 -7.26
N VAL A 42 -2.36 3.88 -7.49
CA VAL A 42 -3.53 3.68 -8.36
C VAL A 42 -4.72 4.48 -7.83
N SER A 43 -5.02 4.43 -6.53
CA SER A 43 -6.10 5.22 -5.92
C SER A 43 -5.92 6.71 -6.15
N MET A 44 -4.71 7.23 -6.01
CA MET A 44 -4.41 8.65 -6.26
C MET A 44 -4.63 9.02 -7.73
N VAL A 45 -4.18 8.18 -8.66
CA VAL A 45 -4.40 8.41 -10.10
C VAL A 45 -5.89 8.39 -10.43
N LEU A 46 -6.64 7.42 -9.92
CA LEU A 46 -8.10 7.35 -10.11
C LEU A 46 -8.79 8.60 -9.58
N LYS A 47 -8.40 9.06 -8.39
CA LYS A 47 -8.97 10.29 -7.82
C LYS A 47 -8.66 11.53 -8.66
N ASN A 48 -7.44 11.65 -9.17
CA ASN A 48 -7.05 12.75 -10.06
C ASN A 48 -7.83 12.72 -11.40
N LEU A 49 -8.25 11.55 -11.85
CA LEU A 49 -9.12 11.35 -13.01
C LEU A 49 -10.61 11.58 -12.69
N GLY A 50 -10.95 11.99 -11.46
CA GLY A 50 -12.32 12.22 -11.04
C GLY A 50 -13.10 10.96 -10.69
N LEU A 51 -12.43 9.81 -10.55
CA LEU A 51 -13.06 8.53 -10.23
C LEU A 51 -13.03 8.27 -8.72
N GLU A 52 -14.21 8.08 -8.13
CA GLU A 52 -14.32 7.70 -6.72
C GLU A 52 -13.84 6.26 -6.53
N ASN A 53 -13.02 6.06 -5.49
CA ASN A 53 -12.48 4.75 -5.16
C ASN A 53 -12.28 4.59 -3.66
N THR A 54 -12.10 3.34 -3.21
CA THR A 54 -11.82 2.97 -1.83
C THR A 54 -10.51 2.19 -1.77
N ALA A 55 -9.57 2.68 -0.98
CA ALA A 55 -8.29 2.00 -0.72
C ALA A 55 -8.43 1.04 0.46
N LEU A 56 -8.09 -0.23 0.22
CA LEU A 56 -8.02 -1.32 1.19
C LEU A 56 -6.56 -1.73 1.40
N GLY A 57 -6.27 -2.30 2.54
CA GLY A 57 -4.94 -2.83 2.87
C GLY A 57 -4.76 -2.93 4.37
N PHE A 58 -3.53 -3.14 4.80
CA PHE A 58 -3.18 -3.28 6.20
C PHE A 58 -2.35 -2.08 6.67
N TYR A 59 -2.59 -1.64 7.91
CA TYR A 59 -1.79 -0.58 8.52
C TYR A 59 -1.54 -0.87 10.00
N ALA A 60 -0.46 -0.31 10.54
CA ALA A 60 -0.12 -0.49 11.95
C ALA A 60 0.63 0.72 12.52
N GLY A 61 0.47 0.92 13.81
CA GLY A 61 1.21 1.91 14.58
C GLY A 61 0.97 3.36 14.13
N PHE A 62 1.82 4.27 14.63
CA PHE A 62 1.69 5.70 14.34
C PHE A 62 1.91 6.02 12.84
N THR A 63 2.79 5.28 12.17
CA THR A 63 3.05 5.44 10.73
C THR A 63 1.84 5.03 9.89
N GLY A 64 1.07 4.03 10.35
CA GLY A 64 -0.17 3.63 9.71
C GLY A 64 -1.27 4.69 9.86
N ASN A 65 -1.41 5.27 11.04
CA ASN A 65 -2.35 6.36 11.29
C ASN A 65 -2.03 7.58 10.41
N GLU A 66 -0.75 7.91 10.27
CA GLU A 66 -0.32 9.00 9.40
C GLU A 66 -0.57 8.70 7.93
N LEU A 67 -0.31 7.46 7.48
CA LEU A 67 -0.62 7.02 6.13
C LEU A 67 -2.12 7.22 5.82
N GLU A 68 -2.99 6.75 6.71
CA GLU A 68 -4.44 6.87 6.54
C GLU A 68 -4.88 8.35 6.50
N ARG A 69 -4.32 9.19 7.39
CA ARG A 69 -4.56 10.63 7.41
C ARG A 69 -4.21 11.28 6.06
N LEU A 70 -3.01 11.00 5.53
CA LEU A 70 -2.55 11.55 4.25
C LEU A 70 -3.43 11.11 3.07
N ILE A 71 -3.89 9.85 3.05
CA ILE A 71 -4.79 9.34 2.01
C ILE A 71 -6.15 10.03 2.06
N ARG A 72 -6.71 10.20 3.28
CA ARG A 72 -7.98 10.90 3.47
C ARG A 72 -7.90 12.38 3.08
N GLU A 73 -6.78 13.05 3.34
CA GLU A 73 -6.54 14.43 2.90
C GLU A 73 -6.52 14.58 1.37
N LYS A 74 -6.16 13.52 0.64
CA LYS A 74 -6.28 13.46 -0.82
C LYS A 74 -7.72 13.20 -1.31
N GLY A 75 -8.69 13.10 -0.39
CA GLY A 75 -10.08 12.83 -0.70
C GLY A 75 -10.36 11.40 -1.15
N ILE A 76 -9.49 10.45 -0.81
CA ILE A 76 -9.65 9.02 -1.08
C ILE A 76 -10.28 8.36 0.15
N ARG A 77 -11.26 7.48 -0.04
CA ARG A 77 -11.81 6.68 1.03
C ARG A 77 -10.79 5.63 1.44
N ALA A 78 -10.40 5.63 2.71
CA ALA A 78 -9.52 4.63 3.31
C ALA A 78 -10.36 3.70 4.19
N ASP A 79 -10.35 2.41 3.87
CA ASP A 79 -10.99 1.34 4.66
C ASP A 79 -9.96 0.24 4.99
N PHE A 80 -8.85 0.68 5.57
CA PHE A 80 -7.74 -0.19 5.96
C PHE A 80 -8.07 -1.06 7.16
N ILE A 81 -7.30 -2.14 7.31
CA ILE A 81 -7.38 -3.11 8.41
C ILE A 81 -6.26 -2.80 9.40
N PRO A 82 -6.58 -2.46 10.67
CA PRO A 82 -5.58 -2.23 11.69
C PRO A 82 -4.92 -3.54 12.13
N VAL A 83 -3.59 -3.62 12.01
CA VAL A 83 -2.77 -4.72 12.51
C VAL A 83 -2.22 -4.35 13.87
N LYS A 84 -2.26 -5.28 14.82
CA LYS A 84 -1.89 -5.00 16.22
C LYS A 84 -0.40 -4.81 16.44
N GLU A 85 0.43 -5.56 15.71
CA GLU A 85 1.87 -5.63 15.96
C GLU A 85 2.67 -4.99 14.82
N GLY A 86 3.72 -4.29 15.20
CA GLY A 86 4.61 -3.62 14.27
C GLY A 86 4.15 -2.23 13.86
N MET A 87 4.59 -1.78 12.73
CA MET A 87 4.23 -0.49 12.15
C MET A 87 4.16 -0.58 10.62
N THR A 88 3.34 0.25 10.02
CA THR A 88 3.39 0.49 8.58
C THR A 88 4.80 0.94 8.19
N ARG A 89 5.36 0.31 7.17
CA ARG A 89 6.75 0.53 6.79
C ARG A 89 7.01 1.97 6.35
N ILE A 90 8.23 2.42 6.60
CA ILE A 90 8.78 3.63 6.03
C ILE A 90 9.77 3.19 4.94
N ASN A 91 9.63 3.73 3.74
CA ASN A 91 10.64 3.61 2.70
C ASN A 91 11.41 4.92 2.64
N VAL A 92 12.71 4.87 2.80
CA VAL A 92 13.58 6.03 2.63
C VAL A 92 14.05 6.07 1.18
N LYS A 93 13.78 7.18 0.50
CA LYS A 93 14.24 7.44 -0.87
C LYS A 93 15.22 8.60 -0.82
N MET A 94 16.49 8.26 -0.89
CA MET A 94 17.56 9.24 -0.80
C MET A 94 17.98 9.70 -2.20
N ARG A 95 17.90 11.01 -2.40
CA ARG A 95 18.43 11.70 -3.58
C ARG A 95 19.77 12.33 -3.22
N SER A 96 20.80 11.89 -3.88
CA SER A 96 22.16 12.41 -3.78
C SER A 96 22.78 12.42 -5.17
N ASP A 97 24.11 12.29 -5.26
CA ASP A 97 24.81 12.08 -6.53
C ASP A 97 24.31 10.79 -7.22
N GLU A 98 23.92 9.80 -6.42
CA GLU A 98 23.18 8.61 -6.83
C GLU A 98 21.90 8.44 -6.00
N GLU A 99 20.81 7.96 -6.62
CA GLU A 99 19.58 7.65 -5.88
C GLU A 99 19.72 6.30 -5.17
N SER A 100 19.29 6.25 -3.92
CA SER A 100 19.27 5.03 -3.12
C SER A 100 17.94 4.86 -2.40
N GLU A 101 17.48 3.62 -2.25
CA GLU A 101 16.26 3.30 -1.53
C GLU A 101 16.52 2.29 -0.42
N ILE A 102 15.91 2.54 0.75
CA ILE A 102 15.85 1.59 1.87
C ILE A 102 14.37 1.31 2.12
N ASN A 103 13.95 0.09 1.85
CA ASN A 103 12.56 -0.32 1.98
C ASN A 103 12.34 -1.10 3.28
N GLY A 104 11.43 -0.60 4.12
CA GLY A 104 10.99 -1.29 5.34
C GLY A 104 10.15 -2.53 5.02
N GLN A 105 10.02 -3.44 5.98
CA GLN A 105 9.29 -4.70 5.79
C GLN A 105 7.78 -4.58 6.03
N GLY A 106 7.37 -3.78 6.99
CA GLY A 106 5.96 -3.61 7.35
C GLY A 106 5.54 -4.45 8.56
N PRO A 107 4.23 -4.43 8.92
CA PRO A 107 3.72 -5.10 10.10
C PRO A 107 3.58 -6.61 9.92
N ALA A 108 3.44 -7.31 11.05
CA ALA A 108 3.16 -8.75 11.08
C ALA A 108 1.66 -9.01 10.84
N ILE A 109 1.27 -9.26 9.60
CA ILE A 109 -0.12 -9.57 9.22
C ILE A 109 -0.46 -10.98 9.66
N SER A 110 -1.49 -11.13 10.47
CA SER A 110 -1.97 -12.43 10.97
C SER A 110 -3.04 -13.05 10.06
N GLU A 111 -3.34 -14.33 10.27
CA GLU A 111 -4.47 -14.99 9.59
C GLU A 111 -5.81 -14.31 9.90
N ALA A 112 -5.99 -13.77 11.12
CA ALA A 112 -7.19 -13.03 11.49
C ALA A 112 -7.33 -11.72 10.70
N ASP A 113 -6.20 -11.04 10.42
CA ASP A 113 -6.20 -9.83 9.60
C ASP A 113 -6.54 -10.17 8.14
N ILE A 114 -6.00 -11.28 7.62
CA ILE A 114 -6.34 -11.78 6.28
C ILE A 114 -7.84 -12.14 6.20
N LYS A 115 -8.39 -12.80 7.22
CA LYS A 115 -9.82 -13.09 7.28
C LYS A 115 -10.65 -11.81 7.23
N THR A 116 -10.25 -10.77 7.97
CA THR A 116 -10.92 -9.46 7.92
C THR A 116 -10.87 -8.84 6.52
N LEU A 117 -9.79 -9.07 5.77
CA LEU A 117 -9.74 -8.65 4.37
C LEU A 117 -10.81 -9.36 3.53
N TYR A 118 -10.96 -10.68 3.66
CA TYR A 118 -12.00 -11.43 2.95
C TYR A 118 -13.41 -10.93 3.31
N GLU A 119 -13.69 -10.64 4.59
CA GLU A 119 -14.95 -10.04 5.02
C GLU A 119 -15.26 -8.67 4.40
N LYS A 120 -14.20 -7.87 4.10
CA LYS A 120 -14.35 -6.63 3.35
C LYS A 120 -14.59 -6.89 1.86
N LEU A 121 -13.91 -7.87 1.27
CA LEU A 121 -14.08 -8.27 -0.12
C LEU A 121 -15.48 -8.87 -0.40
N ASP A 122 -16.10 -9.50 0.59
CA ASP A 122 -17.49 -10.00 0.49
C ASP A 122 -18.50 -8.89 0.21
N ARG A 123 -18.20 -7.65 0.59
CA ARG A 123 -19.07 -6.50 0.37
C ARG A 123 -19.04 -5.96 -1.07
N LEU A 124 -18.13 -6.45 -1.89
CA LEU A 124 -18.06 -6.09 -3.30
C LEU A 124 -19.28 -6.69 -4.03
N SER A 125 -19.84 -5.91 -4.95
CA SER A 125 -21.03 -6.26 -5.72
C SER A 125 -20.69 -6.40 -7.21
N ASP A 126 -21.55 -7.09 -7.95
CA ASP A 126 -21.43 -7.23 -9.39
C ASP A 126 -21.26 -5.86 -10.08
N GLY A 127 -20.36 -5.82 -11.04
CA GLY A 127 -19.97 -4.60 -11.74
C GLY A 127 -18.91 -3.76 -11.03
N ASP A 128 -18.49 -4.12 -9.82
CA ASP A 128 -17.37 -3.44 -9.15
C ASP A 128 -16.03 -3.80 -9.80
N VAL A 129 -15.05 -2.94 -9.58
CA VAL A 129 -13.67 -3.15 -10.05
C VAL A 129 -12.76 -3.33 -8.84
N LEU A 130 -12.00 -4.41 -8.82
CA LEU A 130 -11.00 -4.70 -7.80
C LEU A 130 -9.60 -4.61 -8.41
N VAL A 131 -8.77 -3.71 -7.93
CA VAL A 131 -7.37 -3.57 -8.34
C VAL A 131 -6.47 -4.04 -7.20
N MET A 132 -5.80 -5.17 -7.39
CA MET A 132 -4.80 -5.67 -6.45
C MET A 132 -3.41 -5.29 -6.96
N ALA A 133 -2.65 -4.53 -6.16
CA ALA A 133 -1.40 -3.97 -6.65
C ALA A 133 -0.28 -3.95 -5.61
N GLY A 134 0.92 -4.32 -6.03
CA GLY A 134 2.14 -4.23 -5.24
C GLY A 134 2.74 -5.58 -4.89
N SER A 135 3.74 -5.56 -4.00
CA SER A 135 4.38 -6.76 -3.47
C SER A 135 3.50 -7.43 -2.42
N ILE A 136 3.58 -8.74 -2.36
CA ILE A 136 3.02 -9.55 -1.29
C ILE A 136 4.08 -9.61 -0.18
N PRO A 137 3.75 -9.22 1.08
CA PRO A 137 4.67 -9.40 2.21
C PRO A 137 5.03 -10.88 2.41
N ASP A 138 6.25 -11.17 2.86
CA ASP A 138 6.71 -12.55 3.09
C ASP A 138 5.88 -13.30 4.15
N VAL A 139 5.21 -12.56 5.03
CA VAL A 139 4.30 -13.10 6.06
C VAL A 139 2.95 -13.56 5.50
N MET A 140 2.67 -13.30 4.23
CA MET A 140 1.43 -13.70 3.55
C MET A 140 1.67 -14.83 2.54
N PRO A 141 0.67 -15.68 2.26
CA PRO A 141 0.76 -16.66 1.17
C PRO A 141 1.09 -15.97 -0.15
N GLN A 142 2.11 -16.43 -0.85
CA GLN A 142 2.49 -15.86 -2.16
C GLN A 142 1.39 -16.09 -3.23
N THR A 143 0.45 -16.97 -2.96
CA THR A 143 -0.73 -17.26 -3.80
C THR A 143 -1.91 -16.33 -3.54
N ILE A 144 -1.81 -15.39 -2.58
CA ILE A 144 -2.97 -14.61 -2.07
C ILE A 144 -3.75 -13.90 -3.19
N TYR A 145 -3.11 -13.40 -4.25
CA TYR A 145 -3.80 -12.80 -5.38
C TYR A 145 -4.68 -13.82 -6.10
N MET A 146 -4.15 -15.01 -6.36
CA MET A 146 -4.89 -16.09 -6.99
C MET A 146 -6.01 -16.61 -6.07
N ASP A 147 -5.76 -16.69 -4.78
CA ASP A 147 -6.74 -17.16 -3.80
C ASP A 147 -7.93 -16.19 -3.70
N ILE A 148 -7.67 -14.88 -3.71
CA ILE A 148 -8.72 -13.84 -3.77
C ILE A 148 -9.51 -13.93 -5.08
N MET A 149 -8.85 -14.11 -6.22
CA MET A 149 -9.54 -14.27 -7.51
C MET A 149 -10.46 -15.49 -7.52
N LYS A 150 -10.00 -16.63 -6.98
CA LYS A 150 -10.82 -17.83 -6.84
C LYS A 150 -11.99 -17.64 -5.89
N TYR A 151 -11.74 -16.96 -4.77
CA TYR A 151 -12.77 -16.67 -3.76
C TYR A 151 -13.90 -15.81 -4.31
N LEU A 152 -13.60 -14.88 -5.18
CA LEU A 152 -14.55 -13.95 -5.79
C LEU A 152 -15.09 -14.42 -7.15
N ALA A 153 -14.79 -15.64 -7.57
CA ALA A 153 -15.11 -16.13 -8.92
C ALA A 153 -16.63 -16.16 -9.22
N ASP A 154 -17.49 -16.27 -8.21
CA ASP A 154 -18.95 -16.29 -8.36
C ASP A 154 -19.57 -14.88 -8.52
N LYS A 155 -18.76 -13.82 -8.39
CA LYS A 155 -19.19 -12.41 -8.56
C LYS A 155 -18.76 -11.90 -9.93
N ASP A 156 -19.60 -11.10 -10.56
CA ASP A 156 -19.27 -10.41 -11.82
C ASP A 156 -18.42 -9.17 -11.55
N LEU A 157 -17.14 -9.39 -11.19
CA LEU A 157 -16.16 -8.35 -10.90
C LEU A 157 -15.14 -8.20 -12.02
N LYS A 158 -14.72 -6.98 -12.27
CA LYS A 158 -13.51 -6.75 -13.06
C LYS A 158 -12.29 -6.73 -12.13
N ILE A 159 -11.45 -7.76 -12.19
CA ILE A 159 -10.25 -7.86 -11.36
C ILE A 159 -9.03 -7.48 -12.20
N VAL A 160 -8.22 -6.56 -11.67
CA VAL A 160 -6.95 -6.11 -12.26
C VAL A 160 -5.83 -6.40 -11.29
N VAL A 161 -4.78 -7.08 -11.74
CA VAL A 161 -3.58 -7.36 -10.92
C VAL A 161 -2.39 -6.62 -11.51
N LEU A 162 -1.75 -5.79 -10.68
CA LEU A 162 -0.52 -5.07 -11.01
C LEU A 162 0.61 -5.55 -10.09
N SER A 163 1.35 -6.55 -10.53
CA SER A 163 2.44 -7.17 -9.79
C SER A 163 3.72 -7.21 -10.62
N LEU A 164 4.88 -7.21 -9.93
CA LEU A 164 6.19 -7.49 -10.53
C LEU A 164 6.55 -8.99 -10.45
N ILE A 165 5.74 -9.77 -9.76
CA ILE A 165 5.90 -11.23 -9.63
C ILE A 165 5.04 -11.87 -10.73
N HIS A 166 5.61 -12.81 -11.46
CA HIS A 166 4.84 -13.63 -12.39
C HIS A 166 3.80 -14.45 -11.60
N ILE A 167 2.56 -14.29 -11.97
CA ILE A 167 1.43 -15.03 -11.40
C ILE A 167 1.19 -16.25 -12.27
#